data_34787123edf28b836a1cf76ede937bc0
#
_entry.id   34787123edf28b836a1cf76ede937bc0
#
_cell.length_a   1.000
_cell.length_b   1.000
_cell.length_c   1.000
_cell.angle_alpha   90.00
_cell.angle_beta   90.00
_cell.angle_gamma   90.00
#
_symmetry.space_group_name_H-M   'P 1'
#
loop_
_entity.id
_entity.type
_entity.pdbx_description
1 polymer ?
#
loop_
_entity_poly.entity_id
_entity_poly.type
_entity_poly.pdbx_seq_one_letter_code
_entity_poly.pdbx_strand_id
1 'polypeptide(L)'
;MKMAEKAVSLCGAQFCLHGRDEAAGLDCIGLAEQCLIAAHFECDVPNGYSIRGGSEEAISAFMTETGFERFPPTAELCEGDIVLVRPSPVQWHFLIRAQDGFVHAHAGLGKVVFCPGDAPWPIVSIFRLTED
;
A
#
# COMPACT_ATOMS: atom_id res chain seq x y z
N MET A 1 16.27 3.61 -3.49
CA MET A 1 15.77 2.91 -2.27
C MET A 1 14.62 2.02 -2.67
N LYS A 2 14.61 0.79 -2.21
CA LYS A 2 13.53 -0.15 -2.53
C LYS A 2 12.26 0.19 -1.76
N MET A 3 11.12 -0.21 -2.31
CA MET A 3 9.82 0.08 -1.70
C MET A 3 9.73 -0.36 -0.24
N ALA A 4 10.15 -1.58 0.06
CA ALA A 4 10.07 -2.10 1.42
C ALA A 4 10.91 -1.29 2.40
N GLU A 5 12.10 -0.88 1.98
CA GLU A 5 12.98 -0.07 2.82
C GLU A 5 12.35 1.30 3.11
N LYS A 6 11.78 1.92 2.09
CA LYS A 6 11.10 3.21 2.27
C LYS A 6 9.90 3.06 3.19
N ALA A 7 9.11 2.00 3.02
CA ALA A 7 7.94 1.75 3.86
C ALA A 7 8.33 1.67 5.34
N VAL A 8 9.37 0.91 5.65
CA VAL A 8 9.86 0.80 7.04
C VAL A 8 10.32 2.16 7.56
N SER A 9 10.99 2.94 6.72
CA SER A 9 11.48 4.27 7.13
C SER A 9 10.35 5.25 7.42
N LEU A 10 9.16 5.02 6.88
CA LEU A 10 8.00 5.89 7.09
C LEU A 10 7.18 5.52 8.32
N CYS A 11 7.52 4.44 9.01
CA CYS A 11 6.84 4.08 10.25
C CYS A 11 6.95 5.22 11.26
N GLY A 12 5.84 5.57 11.88
CA GLY A 12 5.76 6.70 12.79
C GLY A 12 5.24 7.98 12.16
N ALA A 13 5.19 8.07 10.83
CA ALA A 13 4.59 9.21 10.16
C ALA A 13 3.11 9.28 10.51
N GLN A 14 2.55 10.49 10.60
CA GLN A 14 1.15 10.69 10.95
C GLN A 14 0.23 10.17 9.86
N PHE A 15 -0.91 9.63 10.27
CA PHE A 15 -2.00 9.34 9.34
C PHE A 15 -2.75 10.62 9.01
N CYS A 16 -3.03 10.82 7.72
CA CYS A 16 -3.86 11.92 7.26
C CYS A 16 -4.65 11.47 6.05
N LEU A 17 -5.97 11.50 6.13
CA LEU A 17 -6.83 11.13 5.01
C LEU A 17 -6.47 11.99 3.78
N HIS A 18 -6.27 11.33 2.64
CA HIS A 18 -5.78 11.95 1.40
C HIS A 18 -4.38 12.56 1.51
N GLY A 19 -3.63 12.21 2.57
CA GLY A 19 -2.26 12.71 2.75
C GLY A 19 -1.28 12.07 1.81
N ARG A 20 -0.37 12.87 1.25
CA ARG A 20 0.63 12.43 0.27
C ARG A 20 2.05 12.80 0.67
N ASP A 21 2.24 13.40 1.84
CA ASP A 21 3.50 13.97 2.29
C ASP A 21 3.82 13.45 3.69
N GLU A 22 5.03 12.97 3.89
CA GLU A 22 5.47 12.45 5.18
C GLU A 22 5.30 13.48 6.31
N ALA A 23 5.62 14.73 6.05
CA ALA A 23 5.54 15.80 7.06
C ALA A 23 4.10 16.13 7.43
N ALA A 24 3.20 16.15 6.45
CA ALA A 24 1.78 16.49 6.66
C ALA A 24 0.96 15.27 7.07
N GLY A 25 1.38 14.08 6.68
CA GLY A 25 0.70 12.83 6.97
C GLY A 25 0.40 12.04 5.71
N LEU A 26 0.14 10.73 5.89
CA LEU A 26 -0.07 9.79 4.81
C LEU A 26 -1.28 8.91 5.10
N ASP A 27 -2.07 8.61 4.05
CA ASP A 27 -3.01 7.49 4.09
C ASP A 27 -2.36 6.31 3.37
N CYS A 28 -3.10 5.21 3.14
CA CYS A 28 -2.52 4.03 2.52
C CYS A 28 -2.08 4.27 1.07
N ILE A 29 -2.78 5.14 0.35
CA ILE A 29 -2.40 5.50 -1.02
C ILE A 29 -1.16 6.38 -1.00
N GLY A 30 -1.11 7.36 -0.09
CA GLY A 30 0.05 8.22 0.08
C GLY A 30 1.30 7.43 0.46
N LEU A 31 1.15 6.45 1.34
CA LEU A 31 2.24 5.57 1.72
C LEU A 31 2.77 4.82 0.49
N ALA A 32 1.88 4.24 -0.30
CA ALA A 32 2.27 3.53 -1.52
C ALA A 32 2.95 4.46 -2.52
N GLU A 33 2.44 5.68 -2.68
CA GLU A 33 3.03 6.67 -3.58
C GLU A 33 4.45 7.03 -3.15
N GLN A 34 4.68 7.28 -1.87
CA GLN A 34 6.02 7.60 -1.38
C GLN A 34 7.00 6.46 -1.62
N CYS A 35 6.55 5.22 -1.47
CA CYS A 35 7.39 4.06 -1.73
C CYS A 35 7.71 3.92 -3.23
N LEU A 36 6.75 4.20 -4.11
CA LEU A 36 6.97 4.19 -5.56
C LEU A 36 7.99 5.24 -5.98
N ILE A 37 7.87 6.46 -5.43
CA ILE A 37 8.83 7.54 -5.72
C ILE A 37 10.23 7.12 -5.28
N ALA A 38 10.35 6.51 -4.11
CA ALA A 38 11.65 6.06 -3.60
C ALA A 38 12.27 4.96 -4.48
N ALA A 39 11.44 4.16 -5.15
CA ALA A 39 11.89 3.14 -6.08
C ALA A 39 12.16 3.69 -7.49
N HIS A 40 12.14 5.01 -7.65
CA HIS A 40 12.37 5.72 -8.91
C HIS A 40 11.28 5.49 -9.94
N PHE A 41 10.05 5.28 -9.49
CA PHE A 41 8.90 5.20 -10.37
C PHE A 41 8.17 6.54 -10.36
N GLU A 42 8.02 7.13 -11.55
CA GLU A 42 7.17 8.28 -11.72
C GLU A 42 5.75 7.81 -11.92
N CYS A 43 4.87 8.22 -11.04
CA CYS A 43 3.49 7.80 -11.07
C CYS A 43 2.60 8.94 -10.60
N ASP A 44 1.57 9.23 -11.38
CA ASP A 44 0.53 10.17 -10.99
C ASP A 44 -0.57 9.40 -10.27
N VAL A 45 -0.57 9.47 -8.95
CA VAL A 45 -1.64 8.87 -8.17
C VAL A 45 -2.74 9.92 -8.00
N PRO A 46 -3.97 9.66 -8.45
CA PRO A 46 -5.05 10.63 -8.34
C PRO A 46 -5.33 11.02 -6.90
N ASN A 47 -5.37 12.32 -6.64
CA ASN A 47 -5.63 12.83 -5.29
C ASN A 47 -7.04 12.50 -4.80
N GLY A 48 -8.00 12.42 -5.72
CA GLY A 48 -9.38 12.14 -5.39
C GLY A 48 -9.72 10.66 -5.35
N TYR A 49 -8.72 9.78 -5.49
CA TYR A 49 -8.97 8.36 -5.50
C TYR A 49 -9.45 7.88 -4.13
N SER A 50 -10.58 7.19 -4.11
CA SER A 50 -11.13 6.63 -2.88
C SER A 50 -11.07 5.11 -2.96
N ILE A 51 -10.49 4.48 -1.95
CA ILE A 51 -10.52 3.03 -1.81
C ILE A 51 -11.75 2.59 -1.03
N ARG A 52 -12.60 3.54 -0.66
CA ARG A 52 -13.82 3.27 0.06
C ARG A 52 -14.97 3.15 -0.94
N GLY A 53 -15.63 1.99 -1.00
CA GLY A 53 -16.73 1.76 -1.92
C GLY A 53 -16.33 1.54 -3.36
N GLY A 54 -15.03 1.50 -3.67
CA GLY A 54 -14.56 1.18 -5.02
C GLY A 54 -14.64 -0.31 -5.32
N SER A 55 -14.44 -0.68 -6.59
CA SER A 55 -14.43 -2.09 -6.99
C SER A 55 -13.02 -2.63 -7.06
N GLU A 56 -12.89 -3.94 -6.83
CA GLU A 56 -11.60 -4.62 -6.98
C GLU A 56 -11.07 -4.46 -8.41
N GLU A 57 -11.94 -4.54 -9.41
CA GLU A 57 -11.54 -4.40 -10.80
C GLU A 57 -10.93 -3.04 -11.08
N ALA A 58 -11.52 -1.97 -10.54
CA ALA A 58 -10.99 -0.62 -10.74
C ALA A 58 -9.63 -0.46 -10.08
N ILE A 59 -9.46 -0.99 -8.88
CA ILE A 59 -8.19 -0.94 -8.17
C ILE A 59 -7.13 -1.73 -8.92
N SER A 60 -7.47 -2.94 -9.37
CA SER A 60 -6.55 -3.78 -10.13
C SER A 60 -6.14 -3.13 -11.45
N ALA A 61 -7.09 -2.51 -12.15
CA ALA A 61 -6.78 -1.81 -13.40
C ALA A 61 -5.81 -0.66 -13.15
N PHE A 62 -6.04 0.13 -12.11
CA PHE A 62 -5.15 1.22 -11.75
C PHE A 62 -3.74 0.72 -11.44
N MET A 63 -3.64 -0.34 -10.65
CA MET A 63 -2.34 -0.89 -10.26
C MET A 63 -1.59 -1.46 -11.46
N THR A 64 -2.26 -2.18 -12.36
CA THR A 64 -1.60 -2.71 -13.56
C THR A 64 -1.19 -1.62 -14.52
N GLU A 65 -1.96 -0.56 -14.65
CA GLU A 65 -1.59 0.60 -15.46
C GLU A 65 -0.38 1.33 -14.89
N THR A 66 -0.20 1.26 -13.58
CA THR A 66 0.92 1.89 -12.89
C THR A 66 2.21 1.05 -13.00
N GLY A 67 2.14 -0.17 -13.49
CA GLY A 67 3.31 -1.02 -13.70
C GLY A 67 3.41 -2.19 -12.74
N PHE A 68 2.37 -2.46 -11.97
CA PHE A 68 2.34 -3.64 -11.11
C PHE A 68 1.79 -4.85 -11.83
N GLU A 69 2.31 -6.00 -11.50
CA GLU A 69 1.74 -7.27 -11.91
C GLU A 69 0.87 -7.82 -10.78
N ARG A 70 -0.32 -8.30 -11.13
CA ARG A 70 -1.25 -8.85 -10.15
C ARG A 70 -1.00 -10.34 -9.92
N PHE A 71 -0.99 -10.74 -8.66
CA PHE A 71 -0.86 -12.14 -8.26
C PHE A 71 -2.06 -12.54 -7.40
N PRO A 72 -2.42 -13.84 -7.38
CA PRO A 72 -3.53 -14.30 -6.54
C PRO A 72 -3.17 -14.19 -5.05
N PRO A 73 -4.17 -14.16 -4.16
CA PRO A 73 -3.92 -14.00 -2.72
C PRO A 73 -3.13 -15.13 -2.09
N THR A 74 -3.02 -16.27 -2.78
CA THR A 74 -2.27 -17.45 -2.32
C THR A 74 -0.81 -17.43 -2.75
N ALA A 75 -0.38 -16.45 -3.56
CA ALA A 75 0.99 -16.37 -4.03
C ALA A 75 1.94 -16.10 -2.87
N GLU A 76 3.19 -16.56 -3.02
CA GLU A 76 4.23 -16.27 -2.06
C GLU A 76 4.56 -14.78 -2.09
N LEU A 77 4.69 -14.17 -0.91
CA LEU A 77 4.95 -12.73 -0.79
C LEU A 77 6.43 -12.43 -0.95
N CYS A 78 6.71 -11.31 -1.61
CA CYS A 78 8.06 -10.75 -1.73
C CYS A 78 8.08 -9.37 -1.11
N GLU A 79 9.22 -8.97 -0.56
CA GLU A 79 9.36 -7.62 -0.02
C GLU A 79 9.07 -6.58 -1.09
N GLY A 80 8.32 -5.57 -0.72
CA GLY A 80 7.88 -4.52 -1.65
C GLY A 80 6.53 -4.78 -2.28
N ASP A 81 5.98 -5.99 -2.13
CA ASP A 81 4.62 -6.25 -2.63
C ASP A 81 3.62 -5.35 -1.92
N ILE A 82 2.68 -4.84 -2.70
CA ILE A 82 1.52 -4.14 -2.14
C ILE A 82 0.37 -5.13 -2.12
N VAL A 83 -0.19 -5.39 -0.94
CA VAL A 83 -1.31 -6.30 -0.81
C VAL A 83 -2.59 -5.52 -0.60
N LEU A 84 -3.63 -5.91 -1.33
CA LEU A 84 -4.96 -5.34 -1.18
C LEU A 84 -5.72 -6.22 -0.21
N VAL A 85 -6.19 -5.62 0.87
CA VAL A 85 -7.01 -6.29 1.88
C VAL A 85 -8.35 -5.59 2.00
N ARG A 86 -9.30 -6.26 2.62
CA ARG A 86 -10.64 -5.73 2.78
C ARG A 86 -11.06 -5.78 4.25
N PRO A 87 -10.76 -4.69 5.01
CA PRO A 87 -11.11 -4.65 6.45
C PRO A 87 -12.61 -4.72 6.72
N SER A 88 -13.44 -4.24 5.78
CA SER A 88 -14.89 -4.30 5.89
C SER A 88 -15.51 -4.40 4.50
N PRO A 89 -16.80 -4.74 4.39
CA PRO A 89 -17.46 -4.84 3.07
C PRO A 89 -17.44 -3.57 2.23
N VAL A 90 -17.17 -2.41 2.86
CA VAL A 90 -17.17 -1.12 2.16
C VAL A 90 -15.81 -0.46 2.13
N GLN A 91 -14.76 -1.16 2.55
CA GLN A 91 -13.43 -0.56 2.67
C GLN A 91 -12.36 -1.46 2.09
N TRP A 92 -11.50 -0.88 1.27
CA TRP A 92 -10.27 -1.49 0.78
C TRP A 92 -9.09 -0.84 1.47
N HIS A 93 -7.98 -1.57 1.60
CA HIS A 93 -6.79 -1.04 2.25
C HIS A 93 -5.55 -1.68 1.65
N PHE A 94 -4.46 -0.90 1.58
CA PHE A 94 -3.18 -1.39 1.10
C PHE A 94 -2.22 -1.60 2.26
N LEU A 95 -1.51 -2.73 2.22
CA LEU A 95 -0.38 -3.01 3.10
C LEU A 95 0.85 -3.21 2.22
N ILE A 96 2.02 -2.88 2.73
CA ILE A 96 3.27 -3.08 2.00
C ILE A 96 4.09 -4.14 2.72
N ARG A 97 4.42 -5.21 2.02
CA ARG A 97 5.23 -6.29 2.58
C ARG A 97 6.64 -5.81 2.83
N ALA A 98 7.10 -5.92 4.07
CA ALA A 98 8.45 -5.56 4.47
C ALA A 98 8.91 -6.53 5.55
N GLN A 99 10.11 -7.07 5.40
CA GLN A 99 10.65 -8.02 6.36
C GLN A 99 9.68 -9.20 6.54
N ASP A 100 9.33 -9.55 7.77
CA ASP A 100 8.42 -10.64 8.08
C ASP A 100 7.01 -10.13 8.45
N GLY A 101 6.64 -8.96 7.98
CA GLY A 101 5.36 -8.36 8.28
C GLY A 101 4.90 -7.37 7.23
N PHE A 102 4.14 -6.39 7.66
CA PHE A 102 3.54 -5.41 6.77
C PHE A 102 3.62 -4.01 7.36
N VAL A 103 3.83 -3.02 6.49
CA VAL A 103 3.75 -1.60 6.85
C VAL A 103 2.44 -1.07 6.30
N HIS A 104 1.68 -0.33 7.12
CA HIS A 104 0.47 0.31 6.62
C HIS A 104 0.12 1.56 7.42
N ALA A 105 -0.65 2.45 6.77
CA ALA A 105 -1.16 3.66 7.40
C ALA A 105 -2.40 3.29 8.21
N HIS A 106 -2.30 3.34 9.53
CA HIS A 106 -3.35 2.88 10.45
C HIS A 106 -4.15 4.05 10.98
N ALA A 107 -5.37 4.22 10.48
CA ALA A 107 -6.22 5.35 10.88
C ALA A 107 -6.53 5.35 12.39
N GLY A 108 -6.82 4.18 12.94
CA GLY A 108 -7.15 4.05 14.36
C GLY A 108 -6.02 4.43 15.29
N LEU A 109 -4.77 4.11 14.91
CA LEU A 109 -3.59 4.50 15.69
C LEU A 109 -3.05 5.87 15.28
N GLY A 110 -3.55 6.43 14.19
CA GLY A 110 -3.16 7.76 13.74
C GLY A 110 -1.77 7.85 13.11
N LYS A 111 -1.20 6.73 12.71
CA LYS A 111 0.17 6.74 12.15
C LYS A 111 0.44 5.52 11.29
N VAL A 112 1.55 5.58 10.56
CA VAL A 112 2.09 4.44 9.82
C VAL A 112 2.75 3.49 10.81
N VAL A 113 2.41 2.20 10.72
CA VAL A 113 2.87 1.19 11.68
C VAL A 113 3.41 -0.03 10.94
N PHE A 114 4.26 -0.79 11.63
CA PHE A 114 4.70 -2.12 11.19
C PHE A 114 3.92 -3.18 11.97
N CYS A 115 3.32 -4.11 11.22
CA CYS A 115 2.57 -5.23 11.79
C CYS A 115 3.34 -6.52 11.47
N PRO A 116 4.00 -7.15 12.45
CA PRO A 116 4.72 -8.39 12.19
C PRO A 116 3.78 -9.56 11.95
N GLY A 117 4.24 -10.54 11.19
CA GLY A 117 3.47 -11.75 10.93
C GLY A 117 2.48 -11.60 9.79
N ASP A 118 1.37 -12.30 9.91
CA ASP A 118 0.36 -12.35 8.86
C ASP A 118 -0.41 -11.04 8.74
N ALA A 119 -0.97 -10.80 7.54
CA ALA A 119 -1.83 -9.64 7.33
C ALA A 119 -3.02 -9.72 8.31
N PRO A 120 -3.40 -8.57 8.92
CA PRO A 120 -4.50 -8.57 9.89
C PRO A 120 -5.88 -8.78 9.28
N TRP A 121 -5.98 -8.72 7.96
CA TRP A 121 -7.23 -8.94 7.23
C TRP A 121 -6.97 -9.86 6.04
N PRO A 122 -8.01 -10.53 5.51
CA PRO A 122 -7.82 -11.41 4.35
C PRO A 122 -7.25 -10.68 3.14
N ILE A 123 -6.25 -11.27 2.52
CA ILE A 123 -5.64 -10.74 1.30
C ILE A 123 -6.55 -11.05 0.12
N VAL A 124 -6.85 -10.03 -0.69
CA VAL A 124 -7.67 -10.16 -1.89
C VAL A 124 -6.81 -10.28 -3.14
N SER A 125 -5.77 -9.45 -3.23
CA SER A 125 -4.84 -9.46 -4.38
C SER A 125 -3.47 -9.01 -3.92
N ILE A 126 -2.45 -9.45 -4.64
CA ILE A 126 -1.06 -9.05 -4.39
C ILE A 126 -0.57 -8.35 -5.66
N PHE A 127 0.07 -7.20 -5.50
CA PHE A 127 0.62 -6.43 -6.60
C PHE A 127 2.12 -6.27 -6.43
N ARG A 128 2.87 -6.59 -7.48
CA ARG A 128 4.33 -6.56 -7.47
C ARG A 128 4.83 -5.74 -8.64
N LEU A 129 5.82 -4.88 -8.37
CA LEU A 129 6.47 -4.15 -9.46
C LEU A 129 7.16 -5.14 -10.38
N THR A 130 6.96 -4.97 -11.69
CA THR A 130 7.56 -5.85 -12.70
C THR A 130 8.99 -5.46 -13.01
N GLU A 131 9.43 -4.30 -12.56
CA GLU A 131 10.79 -3.81 -12.73
C GLU A 131 11.40 -3.42 -11.40
N ASP A 132 12.69 -3.65 -11.30
CA ASP A 132 13.49 -3.27 -10.13
C ASP A 132 14.27 -2.00 -10.37
#